data_cca9fad6db76b710ea71dc28c3c37875
#
_entry.id   cca9fad6db76b710ea71dc28c3c37875
#
_cell.length_a   1.000
_cell.length_b   1.000
_cell.length_c   1.000
_cell.angle_alpha   90.00
_cell.angle_beta   90.00
_cell.angle_gamma   90.00
#
_symmetry.space_group_name_H-M   'P 1'
#
loop_
_entity.id
_entity.type
_entity.pdbx_description
1 polymer ?
#
loop_
_entity_poly.entity_id
_entity_poly.type
_entity_poly.pdbx_seq_one_letter_code
_entity_poly.pdbx_strand_id
1 'polypeptide(L)'
;MKTYEQLFTILSQADDYVNGESLAQTLGISRTSIWKAIQRLEKEGIQIDSVKNRGYKLKAGDLLIPEIIEKKAPIKVSFNPNCQSTQIDAKAGLEAGGEANTLYLAAAQSAGRGRFGRDFFSPKQGGFYMSLHLKPNLSFDQIPAYTLLTAGAIYQAVKNLTLIDIDIKWVNDIYYKDRKIAGILTEATTSVETGLVTDIIIGVGFNFCVSDFPKELQDKAGSLFTEQPPINRNELIAEIWRCFYESDPQDLLYL
;
A
#
# COMPACT_ATOMS: atom_id res chain seq x y z
N MET A 1 -5.81 -13.50 -10.17
CA MET A 1 -4.42 -13.71 -9.66
C MET A 1 -3.58 -14.47 -10.69
N LYS A 2 -2.35 -14.02 -10.94
CA LYS A 2 -1.37 -14.70 -11.79
C LYS A 2 -0.74 -15.89 -11.06
N THR A 3 -0.16 -16.84 -11.80
CA THR A 3 0.43 -18.08 -11.21
C THR A 3 1.46 -17.78 -10.10
N TYR A 4 2.36 -16.82 -10.30
CA TYR A 4 3.36 -16.47 -9.28
C TYR A 4 2.76 -15.80 -8.04
N GLU A 5 1.63 -15.09 -8.17
CA GLU A 5 0.89 -14.50 -7.05
C GLU A 5 0.19 -15.58 -6.23
N GLN A 6 -0.42 -16.58 -6.91
CA GLN A 6 -1.00 -17.73 -6.22
C GLN A 6 0.07 -18.55 -5.49
N LEU A 7 1.21 -18.76 -6.14
CA LEU A 7 2.35 -19.45 -5.53
C LEU A 7 2.88 -18.68 -4.30
N PHE A 8 3.04 -17.36 -4.40
CA PHE A 8 3.43 -16.51 -3.27
C PHE A 8 2.44 -16.65 -2.12
N THR A 9 1.14 -16.60 -2.39
CA THR A 9 0.11 -16.74 -1.35
C THR A 9 0.20 -18.08 -0.62
N ILE A 10 0.46 -19.17 -1.33
CA ILE A 10 0.64 -20.50 -0.70
C ILE A 10 1.91 -20.51 0.17
N LEU A 11 3.04 -20.01 -0.36
CA LEU A 11 4.31 -20.00 0.37
C LEU A 11 4.30 -19.06 1.58
N SER A 12 3.54 -17.96 1.52
CA SER A 12 3.41 -17.00 2.64
C SER A 12 2.58 -17.53 3.82
N GLN A 13 1.75 -18.54 3.57
CA GLN A 13 0.92 -19.19 4.59
C GLN A 13 1.56 -20.48 5.14
N ALA A 14 2.66 -20.93 4.54
CA ALA A 14 3.31 -22.17 4.93
C ALA A 14 4.39 -21.94 6.00
N ASP A 15 4.30 -22.67 7.09
CA ASP A 15 5.31 -22.62 8.19
C ASP A 15 6.63 -23.29 7.81
N ASP A 16 6.60 -24.26 6.88
CA ASP A 16 7.77 -25.01 6.44
C ASP A 16 7.83 -25.13 4.89
N TYR A 17 8.80 -25.88 4.39
CA TYR A 17 8.98 -26.11 2.97
C TYR A 17 7.79 -26.79 2.33
N VAL A 18 7.35 -26.28 1.19
CA VAL A 18 6.30 -26.88 0.38
C VAL A 18 6.92 -27.57 -0.83
N ASN A 19 6.62 -28.87 -0.99
CA ASN A 19 7.17 -29.67 -2.08
C ASN A 19 6.68 -29.15 -3.45
N GLY A 20 7.58 -29.06 -4.43
CA GLY A 20 7.27 -28.57 -5.77
C GLY A 20 6.22 -29.38 -6.53
N GLU A 21 6.10 -30.68 -6.26
CA GLU A 21 5.05 -31.53 -6.84
C GLU A 21 3.68 -31.22 -6.23
N SER A 22 3.62 -31.05 -4.91
CA SER A 22 2.43 -30.62 -4.20
C SER A 22 1.95 -29.26 -4.70
N LEU A 23 2.87 -28.29 -4.88
CA LEU A 23 2.54 -26.98 -5.46
C LEU A 23 1.97 -27.10 -6.88
N ALA A 24 2.59 -27.93 -7.72
CA ALA A 24 2.13 -28.18 -9.09
C ALA A 24 0.71 -28.77 -9.10
N GLN A 25 0.44 -29.72 -8.22
CA GLN A 25 -0.87 -30.36 -8.05
C GLN A 25 -1.93 -29.37 -7.56
N THR A 26 -1.61 -28.59 -6.50
CA THR A 26 -2.52 -27.58 -5.93
C THR A 26 -2.91 -26.51 -6.93
N LEU A 27 -1.95 -26.06 -7.75
CA LEU A 27 -2.18 -25.01 -8.76
C LEU A 27 -2.64 -25.55 -10.12
N GLY A 28 -2.69 -26.87 -10.32
CA GLY A 28 -3.07 -27.50 -11.58
C GLY A 28 -2.10 -27.20 -12.75
N ILE A 29 -0.80 -27.06 -12.46
CA ILE A 29 0.23 -26.66 -13.44
C ILE A 29 1.44 -27.60 -13.41
N SER A 30 2.34 -27.46 -14.40
CA SER A 30 3.56 -28.27 -14.45
C SER A 30 4.61 -27.83 -13.43
N ARG A 31 5.53 -28.73 -13.03
CA ARG A 31 6.70 -28.40 -12.20
C ARG A 31 7.59 -27.33 -12.84
N THR A 32 7.71 -27.33 -14.18
CA THR A 32 8.43 -26.28 -14.92
C THR A 32 7.76 -24.92 -14.76
N SER A 33 6.43 -24.88 -14.69
CA SER A 33 5.68 -23.63 -14.43
C SER A 33 5.89 -23.13 -13.01
N ILE A 34 5.96 -24.04 -12.01
CA ILE A 34 6.34 -23.69 -10.64
C ILE A 34 7.73 -23.03 -10.61
N TRP A 35 8.72 -23.66 -11.24
CA TRP A 35 10.07 -23.10 -11.31
C TRP A 35 10.12 -21.70 -11.95
N LYS A 36 9.39 -21.49 -13.07
CA LYS A 36 9.26 -20.16 -13.69
C LYS A 36 8.61 -19.14 -12.76
N ALA A 37 7.60 -19.55 -12.01
CA ALA A 37 6.93 -18.68 -11.03
C ALA A 37 7.87 -18.31 -9.87
N ILE A 38 8.67 -19.24 -9.35
CA ILE A 38 9.71 -18.97 -8.36
C ILE A 38 10.70 -17.93 -8.90
N GLN A 39 11.25 -18.13 -10.10
CA GLN A 39 12.17 -17.17 -10.71
C GLN A 39 11.54 -15.79 -10.91
N ARG A 40 10.25 -15.73 -11.21
CA ARG A 40 9.54 -14.46 -11.30
C ARG A 40 9.47 -13.76 -9.93
N LEU A 41 9.16 -14.49 -8.86
CA LEU A 41 9.13 -13.96 -7.49
C LEU A 41 10.52 -13.44 -7.07
N GLU A 42 11.58 -14.19 -7.35
CA GLU A 42 12.96 -13.77 -7.06
C GLU A 42 13.33 -12.46 -7.78
N LYS A 43 12.90 -12.29 -9.04
CA LYS A 43 13.07 -11.03 -9.79
C LYS A 43 12.32 -9.84 -9.19
N GLU A 44 11.21 -10.10 -8.50
CA GLU A 44 10.49 -9.06 -7.73
C GLU A 44 11.12 -8.79 -6.35
N GLY A 45 12.23 -9.46 -6.02
CA GLY A 45 12.95 -9.27 -4.76
C GLY A 45 12.47 -10.16 -3.61
N ILE A 46 11.63 -11.15 -3.91
CA ILE A 46 11.18 -12.14 -2.93
C ILE A 46 12.30 -13.16 -2.70
N GLN A 47 12.67 -13.39 -1.46
CA GLN A 47 13.68 -14.38 -1.09
C GLN A 47 13.02 -15.74 -0.83
N ILE A 48 13.34 -16.71 -1.66
CA ILE A 48 12.80 -18.07 -1.59
C ILE A 48 13.97 -19.02 -1.39
N ASP A 49 13.88 -19.81 -0.32
CA ASP A 49 14.82 -20.90 -0.09
C ASP A 49 14.35 -22.15 -0.82
N SER A 50 15.29 -22.82 -1.52
CA SER A 50 15.02 -24.03 -2.30
C SER A 50 15.93 -25.14 -1.84
N VAL A 51 15.37 -26.19 -1.25
CA VAL A 51 16.11 -27.36 -0.74
C VAL A 51 15.70 -28.61 -1.52
N LYS A 52 16.69 -29.30 -2.07
CA LYS A 52 16.47 -30.56 -2.79
C LYS A 52 15.69 -31.55 -1.95
N ASN A 53 14.65 -32.14 -2.53
CA ASN A 53 13.71 -33.09 -1.91
C ASN A 53 12.83 -32.52 -0.78
N ARG A 54 12.99 -31.27 -0.33
CA ARG A 54 12.09 -30.60 0.61
C ARG A 54 11.14 -29.63 -0.10
N GLY A 55 11.62 -28.88 -1.08
CA GLY A 55 10.84 -27.92 -1.85
C GLY A 55 11.23 -26.46 -1.60
N TYR A 56 10.25 -25.59 -1.50
CA TYR A 56 10.41 -24.13 -1.46
C TYR A 56 9.83 -23.56 -0.17
N LYS A 57 10.52 -22.56 0.40
CA LYS A 57 10.05 -21.81 1.57
C LYS A 57 10.30 -20.31 1.37
N LEU A 58 9.30 -19.49 1.66
CA LEU A 58 9.46 -18.03 1.71
C LEU A 58 10.37 -17.66 2.88
N LYS A 59 11.43 -16.89 2.60
CA LYS A 59 12.38 -16.39 3.61
C LYS A 59 12.12 -14.93 3.97
N ALA A 60 11.95 -14.09 2.96
CA ALA A 60 11.71 -12.66 3.17
C ALA A 60 11.08 -12.01 1.93
N GLY A 61 10.55 -10.82 2.13
CA GLY A 61 9.88 -10.03 1.12
C GLY A 61 8.38 -10.31 1.05
N ASP A 62 7.66 -9.36 0.49
CA ASP A 62 6.23 -9.50 0.20
C ASP A 62 5.90 -8.99 -1.21
N LEU A 63 4.76 -9.38 -1.72
CA LEU A 63 4.26 -9.01 -3.04
C LEU A 63 2.94 -8.25 -2.89
N LEU A 64 2.80 -7.11 -3.57
CA LEU A 64 1.52 -6.40 -3.65
C LEU A 64 0.59 -7.14 -4.60
N ILE A 65 -0.55 -7.58 -4.10
CA ILE A 65 -1.56 -8.37 -4.83
C ILE A 65 -2.92 -7.67 -4.70
N PRO A 66 -3.37 -6.97 -5.77
CA PRO A 66 -4.64 -6.21 -5.77
C PRO A 66 -5.83 -7.00 -5.25
N GLU A 67 -6.00 -8.23 -5.72
CA GLU A 67 -7.16 -9.05 -5.38
C GLU A 67 -7.25 -9.43 -3.89
N ILE A 68 -6.11 -9.43 -3.17
CA ILE A 68 -6.10 -9.65 -1.70
C ILE A 68 -6.63 -8.41 -0.98
N ILE A 69 -6.26 -7.22 -1.46
CA ILE A 69 -6.69 -5.95 -0.90
C ILE A 69 -8.19 -5.74 -1.14
N GLU A 70 -8.64 -5.95 -2.39
CA GLU A 70 -10.06 -5.80 -2.80
C GLU A 70 -11.02 -6.72 -2.03
N LYS A 71 -10.55 -7.90 -1.62
CA LYS A 71 -11.36 -8.84 -0.82
C LYS A 71 -11.62 -8.37 0.61
N LYS A 72 -10.78 -7.47 1.14
CA LYS A 72 -10.80 -7.06 2.55
C LYS A 72 -11.22 -5.60 2.75
N ALA A 73 -11.24 -4.79 1.69
CA ALA A 73 -11.61 -3.37 1.74
C ALA A 73 -12.58 -3.02 0.60
N PRO A 74 -13.50 -2.05 0.79
CA PRO A 74 -14.53 -1.69 -0.19
C PRO A 74 -13.98 -0.78 -1.30
N ILE A 75 -12.89 -1.20 -1.95
CA ILE A 75 -12.18 -0.45 -2.99
C ILE A 75 -11.85 -1.34 -4.19
N LYS A 76 -11.65 -0.72 -5.36
CA LYS A 76 -11.00 -1.35 -6.52
C LYS A 76 -9.54 -0.96 -6.55
N VAL A 77 -8.65 -1.83 -7.01
CA VAL A 77 -7.21 -1.57 -7.05
C VAL A 77 -6.68 -1.57 -8.47
N SER A 78 -6.12 -0.44 -8.87
CA SER A 78 -5.35 -0.27 -10.12
C SER A 78 -3.85 -0.28 -9.80
N PHE A 79 -3.15 -1.39 -10.07
CA PHE A 79 -1.73 -1.53 -9.77
C PHE A 79 -0.85 -1.18 -10.98
N ASN A 80 0.06 -0.21 -10.79
CA ASN A 80 1.02 0.21 -11.81
C ASN A 80 2.47 -0.14 -11.39
N PRO A 81 3.13 -1.12 -12.02
CA PRO A 81 4.51 -1.50 -11.71
C PRO A 81 5.55 -0.46 -12.15
N ASN A 82 5.21 0.45 -13.07
CA ASN A 82 6.10 1.47 -13.64
C ASN A 82 5.60 2.89 -13.35
N CYS A 83 5.17 3.12 -12.13
CA CYS A 83 4.52 4.34 -11.70
C CYS A 83 5.48 5.53 -11.62
N GLN A 84 5.10 6.67 -12.18
CA GLN A 84 5.76 7.94 -11.90
C GLN A 84 5.27 8.49 -10.55
N SER A 85 3.97 8.56 -10.37
CA SER A 85 3.30 8.97 -9.14
C SER A 85 1.88 8.42 -9.14
N THR A 86 1.45 7.79 -8.06
CA THR A 86 0.07 7.31 -7.91
C THR A 86 -0.95 8.45 -7.98
N GLN A 87 -0.55 9.65 -7.59
CA GLN A 87 -1.36 10.86 -7.71
C GLN A 87 -1.61 11.24 -9.19
N ILE A 88 -0.58 11.10 -10.04
CA ILE A 88 -0.70 11.31 -11.50
C ILE A 88 -1.58 10.21 -12.11
N ASP A 89 -1.37 8.95 -11.74
CA ASP A 89 -2.17 7.84 -12.23
C ASP A 89 -3.66 8.02 -11.85
N ALA A 90 -3.94 8.49 -10.62
CA ALA A 90 -5.30 8.77 -10.16
C ALA A 90 -5.95 9.93 -10.95
N LYS A 91 -5.21 10.99 -11.25
CA LYS A 91 -5.69 12.11 -12.09
C LYS A 91 -5.99 11.65 -13.52
N ALA A 92 -5.09 10.86 -14.10
CA ALA A 92 -5.31 10.30 -15.43
C ALA A 92 -6.52 9.34 -15.45
N GLY A 93 -6.70 8.55 -14.40
CA GLY A 93 -7.88 7.71 -14.25
C GLY A 93 -9.19 8.51 -14.14
N LEU A 94 -9.18 9.62 -13.38
CA LEU A 94 -10.28 10.54 -13.27
C LEU A 94 -10.65 11.14 -14.65
N GLU A 95 -9.67 11.66 -15.39
CA GLU A 95 -9.84 12.24 -16.72
C GLU A 95 -10.39 11.22 -17.74
N ALA A 96 -10.02 9.95 -17.58
CA ALA A 96 -10.55 8.84 -18.38
C ALA A 96 -11.95 8.37 -17.95
N GLY A 97 -12.61 9.03 -16.98
CA GLY A 97 -13.93 8.65 -16.48
C GLY A 97 -13.91 7.46 -15.53
N GLY A 98 -12.79 7.20 -14.87
CA GLY A 98 -12.61 6.11 -13.90
C GLY A 98 -13.62 6.15 -12.75
N GLU A 99 -13.92 4.98 -12.20
CA GLU A 99 -14.88 4.84 -11.11
C GLU A 99 -14.31 5.41 -9.79
N ALA A 100 -15.20 5.96 -8.96
CA ALA A 100 -14.87 6.30 -7.58
C ALA A 100 -14.49 5.05 -6.77
N ASN A 101 -13.84 5.25 -5.61
CA ASN A 101 -13.31 4.20 -4.76
C ASN A 101 -12.26 3.31 -5.46
N THR A 102 -11.55 3.89 -6.45
CA THR A 102 -10.40 3.25 -7.09
C THR A 102 -9.12 3.68 -6.39
N LEU A 103 -8.37 2.71 -5.87
CA LEU A 103 -7.05 2.87 -5.29
C LEU A 103 -5.98 2.62 -6.35
N TYR A 104 -5.25 3.66 -6.72
CA TYR A 104 -4.07 3.57 -7.59
C TYR A 104 -2.88 3.21 -6.73
N LEU A 105 -2.27 2.05 -6.96
CA LEU A 105 -1.27 1.43 -6.10
C LEU A 105 0.05 1.19 -6.85
N ALA A 106 1.17 1.45 -6.20
CA ALA A 106 2.50 1.18 -6.72
C ALA A 106 3.47 0.70 -5.62
N ALA A 107 4.43 -0.15 -5.99
CA ALA A 107 5.52 -0.59 -5.13
C ALA A 107 6.70 0.40 -5.12
N ALA A 108 6.77 1.29 -6.12
CA ALA A 108 7.77 2.35 -6.25
C ALA A 108 7.20 3.53 -7.04
N GLN A 109 7.80 4.70 -6.88
CA GLN A 109 7.50 5.87 -7.72
C GLN A 109 8.81 6.50 -8.20
N SER A 110 8.88 6.88 -9.47
CA SER A 110 10.06 7.58 -10.01
C SER A 110 10.03 9.10 -9.79
N ALA A 111 8.84 9.66 -9.50
CA ALA A 111 8.62 11.08 -9.26
C ALA A 111 7.55 11.29 -8.17
N GLY A 112 7.70 10.60 -7.03
CA GLY A 112 6.79 10.74 -5.88
C GLY A 112 6.80 12.17 -5.33
N ARG A 113 5.63 12.73 -5.03
CA ARG A 113 5.48 14.09 -4.54
C ARG A 113 4.70 14.18 -3.25
N GLY A 114 5.15 15.05 -2.37
CA GLY A 114 4.44 15.50 -1.19
C GLY A 114 3.86 16.90 -1.34
N ARG A 115 3.42 17.48 -0.25
CA ARG A 115 2.87 18.86 -0.19
C ARG A 115 3.91 19.88 -0.64
N PHE A 116 3.43 20.97 -1.25
CA PHE A 116 4.25 22.07 -1.76
C PHE A 116 5.31 21.63 -2.79
N GLY A 117 5.04 20.57 -3.56
CA GLY A 117 5.93 20.06 -4.59
C GLY A 117 7.22 19.41 -4.09
N ARG A 118 7.33 19.12 -2.79
CA ARG A 118 8.49 18.42 -2.23
C ARG A 118 8.55 16.99 -2.73
N ASP A 119 9.75 16.49 -2.99
CA ASP A 119 9.92 15.09 -3.37
C ASP A 119 9.60 14.15 -2.20
N PHE A 120 8.98 13.02 -2.52
CA PHE A 120 8.76 11.94 -1.59
C PHE A 120 9.58 10.72 -2.03
N PHE A 121 10.58 10.34 -1.23
CA PHE A 121 11.44 9.20 -1.52
C PHE A 121 10.60 7.92 -1.58
N SER A 122 10.63 7.24 -2.73
CA SER A 122 9.71 6.15 -3.04
C SER A 122 10.45 4.94 -3.62
N PRO A 123 11.32 4.27 -2.82
CA PRO A 123 12.12 3.16 -3.31
C PRO A 123 11.28 1.93 -3.64
N LYS A 124 11.82 1.06 -4.49
CA LYS A 124 11.14 -0.16 -4.94
C LYS A 124 10.90 -1.18 -3.81
N GLN A 125 11.74 -1.18 -2.79
CA GLN A 125 11.68 -2.16 -1.73
C GLN A 125 11.22 -1.54 -0.42
N GLY A 126 10.34 -2.24 0.28
CA GLY A 126 9.93 -1.93 1.64
C GLY A 126 8.90 -0.81 1.80
N GLY A 127 8.50 -0.12 0.74
CA GLY A 127 7.43 0.87 0.77
C GLY A 127 6.18 0.45 0.00
N PHE A 128 5.11 1.22 0.14
CA PHE A 128 3.98 1.23 -0.77
C PHE A 128 3.45 2.65 -0.94
N TYR A 129 2.94 2.93 -2.11
CA TYR A 129 2.46 4.25 -2.52
C TYR A 129 1.09 4.08 -3.13
N MET A 130 0.14 4.87 -2.69
CA MET A 130 -1.24 4.70 -3.09
C MET A 130 -1.97 6.04 -3.15
N SER A 131 -2.98 6.13 -4.02
CA SER A 131 -3.86 7.29 -4.14
C SER A 131 -5.29 6.83 -4.34
N LEU A 132 -6.17 7.12 -3.38
CA LEU A 132 -7.60 6.80 -3.45
C LEU A 132 -8.36 7.94 -4.12
N HIS A 133 -9.15 7.63 -5.14
CA HIS A 133 -10.06 8.55 -5.80
C HIS A 133 -11.47 8.45 -5.22
N LEU A 134 -12.02 9.59 -4.79
CA LEU A 134 -13.37 9.74 -4.25
C LEU A 134 -14.16 10.79 -5.06
N LYS A 135 -15.49 10.64 -5.12
CA LYS A 135 -16.43 11.60 -5.75
C LYS A 135 -17.48 12.06 -4.74
N PRO A 136 -17.15 13.00 -3.84
CA PRO A 136 -18.07 13.45 -2.79
C PRO A 136 -19.26 14.25 -3.33
N ASN A 137 -19.07 15.09 -4.35
CA ASN A 137 -20.09 16.01 -4.87
C ASN A 137 -20.73 16.87 -3.78
N LEU A 138 -19.92 17.46 -2.91
CA LEU A 138 -20.33 18.27 -1.76
C LEU A 138 -19.79 19.69 -1.86
N SER A 139 -20.46 20.63 -1.19
CA SER A 139 -19.90 21.97 -1.00
C SER A 139 -18.67 21.93 -0.10
N PHE A 140 -17.78 22.90 -0.21
CA PHE A 140 -16.50 22.92 0.48
C PHE A 140 -16.64 22.84 2.03
N ASP A 141 -17.67 23.47 2.57
CA ASP A 141 -18.00 23.49 4.01
C ASP A 141 -18.51 22.12 4.53
N GLN A 142 -18.99 21.26 3.63
CA GLN A 142 -19.47 19.91 3.95
C GLN A 142 -18.41 18.81 3.73
N ILE A 143 -17.25 19.17 3.16
CA ILE A 143 -16.19 18.20 2.89
C ILE A 143 -15.58 17.71 4.22
N PRO A 144 -15.60 16.40 4.51
CA PRO A 144 -14.90 15.84 5.65
C PRO A 144 -13.40 16.15 5.62
N ALA A 145 -12.77 16.17 6.78
CA ALA A 145 -11.34 16.35 6.90
C ALA A 145 -10.56 15.09 6.46
N TYR A 146 -10.63 14.75 5.18
CA TYR A 146 -10.11 13.49 4.62
C TYR A 146 -8.65 13.20 4.97
N THR A 147 -7.80 14.23 5.09
CA THR A 147 -6.41 14.05 5.54
C THR A 147 -6.34 13.49 6.95
N LEU A 148 -7.18 13.99 7.85
CA LEU A 148 -7.24 13.52 9.24
C LEU A 148 -7.90 12.15 9.36
N LEU A 149 -9.00 11.92 8.63
CA LEU A 149 -9.63 10.60 8.56
C LEU A 149 -8.62 9.54 8.09
N THR A 150 -7.81 9.87 7.08
CA THR A 150 -6.76 8.97 6.60
C THR A 150 -5.66 8.76 7.65
N ALA A 151 -5.25 9.81 8.36
CA ALA A 151 -4.25 9.70 9.43
C ALA A 151 -4.75 8.81 10.57
N GLY A 152 -6.01 9.00 11.00
CA GLY A 152 -6.67 8.17 12.00
C GLY A 152 -6.83 6.71 11.55
N ALA A 153 -7.19 6.50 10.29
CA ALA A 153 -7.29 5.16 9.71
C ALA A 153 -5.92 4.43 9.69
N ILE A 154 -4.84 5.15 9.36
CA ILE A 154 -3.48 4.60 9.42
C ILE A 154 -3.11 4.24 10.87
N TYR A 155 -3.36 5.14 11.83
CA TYR A 155 -3.11 4.91 13.24
C TYR A 155 -3.85 3.65 13.72
N GLN A 156 -5.15 3.57 13.46
CA GLN A 156 -5.98 2.45 13.89
C GLN A 156 -5.56 1.13 13.22
N ALA A 157 -5.24 1.15 11.93
CA ALA A 157 -4.80 -0.03 11.20
C ALA A 157 -3.47 -0.58 11.74
N VAL A 158 -2.49 0.29 11.99
CA VAL A 158 -1.20 -0.11 12.59
C VAL A 158 -1.42 -0.70 13.97
N LYS A 159 -2.24 -0.06 14.80
CA LYS A 159 -2.57 -0.53 16.16
C LYS A 159 -3.27 -1.89 16.14
N ASN A 160 -4.26 -2.08 15.27
CA ASN A 160 -5.00 -3.34 15.16
C ASN A 160 -4.11 -4.52 14.77
N LEU A 161 -3.16 -4.29 13.85
CA LEU A 161 -2.37 -5.37 13.27
C LEU A 161 -1.05 -5.63 14.01
N THR A 162 -0.51 -4.64 14.74
CA THR A 162 0.88 -4.72 15.24
C THR A 162 1.05 -4.37 16.71
N LEU A 163 0.09 -3.74 17.32
CA LEU A 163 0.16 -3.13 18.65
C LEU A 163 1.25 -2.04 18.79
N ILE A 164 1.77 -1.53 17.66
CA ILE A 164 2.73 -0.43 17.65
C ILE A 164 1.96 0.88 17.80
N ASP A 165 2.39 1.72 18.73
CA ASP A 165 1.91 3.09 18.84
C ASP A 165 2.73 3.99 17.91
N ILE A 166 2.01 4.74 17.06
CA ILE A 166 2.58 5.72 16.14
C ILE A 166 2.02 7.09 16.47
N ASP A 167 2.71 8.15 16.05
CA ASP A 167 2.31 9.52 16.30
C ASP A 167 1.78 10.19 15.03
N ILE A 168 0.73 11.00 15.18
CA ILE A 168 0.22 11.85 14.10
C ILE A 168 0.79 13.25 14.30
N LYS A 169 1.70 13.66 13.42
CA LYS A 169 2.19 15.03 13.40
C LYS A 169 1.29 15.86 12.49
N TRP A 170 0.56 16.73 13.11
CA TRP A 170 -0.42 17.60 12.45
C TRP A 170 0.15 18.23 11.16
N VAL A 171 -0.51 18.13 10.07
CA VAL A 171 -1.87 17.60 9.80
C VAL A 171 -1.81 16.29 8.99
N ASN A 172 -0.63 15.90 8.47
CA ASN A 172 -0.54 14.96 7.35
C ASN A 172 0.64 13.98 7.43
N ASP A 173 1.40 13.99 8.51
CA ASP A 173 2.59 13.17 8.63
C ASP A 173 2.45 12.16 9.78
N ILE A 174 2.84 10.92 9.53
CA ILE A 174 2.84 9.85 10.52
C ILE A 174 4.28 9.56 10.95
N TYR A 175 4.50 9.48 12.24
CA TYR A 175 5.80 9.28 12.86
C TYR A 175 5.85 8.01 13.71
N TYR A 176 7.01 7.42 13.76
CA TYR A 176 7.35 6.35 14.70
C TYR A 176 8.80 6.55 15.16
N LYS A 177 9.04 6.58 16.47
CA LYS A 177 10.37 6.84 17.08
C LYS A 177 11.01 8.10 16.48
N ASP A 178 10.29 9.21 16.51
CA ASP A 178 10.70 10.53 16.02
C ASP A 178 11.08 10.61 14.52
N ARG A 179 10.76 9.59 13.73
CA ARG A 179 11.01 9.55 12.29
C ARG A 179 9.73 9.41 11.51
N LYS A 180 9.65 10.13 10.41
CA LYS A 180 8.50 10.10 9.52
C LYS A 180 8.44 8.75 8.79
N ILE A 181 7.36 8.00 9.00
CA ILE A 181 7.11 6.71 8.35
C ILE A 181 6.07 6.79 7.24
N ALA A 182 5.19 7.81 7.26
CA ALA A 182 4.23 8.03 6.18
C ALA A 182 3.91 9.52 6.01
N GLY A 183 3.43 9.87 4.81
CA GLY A 183 2.92 11.20 4.49
C GLY A 183 1.64 11.11 3.68
N ILE A 184 0.72 12.03 3.94
CA ILE A 184 -0.59 12.10 3.28
C ILE A 184 -0.67 13.38 2.45
N LEU A 185 -1.16 13.26 1.21
CA LEU A 185 -1.39 14.37 0.29
C LEU A 185 -2.81 14.30 -0.25
N THR A 186 -3.67 15.22 0.16
CA THR A 186 -5.03 15.32 -0.35
C THR A 186 -5.13 16.46 -1.34
N GLU A 187 -5.66 16.19 -2.53
CA GLU A 187 -5.95 17.15 -3.58
C GLU A 187 -7.43 17.06 -3.94
N ALA A 188 -8.06 18.22 -4.21
CA ALA A 188 -9.47 18.31 -4.57
C ALA A 188 -9.64 19.03 -5.89
N THR A 189 -10.63 18.62 -6.66
CA THR A 189 -11.11 19.29 -7.88
C THR A 189 -12.50 19.86 -7.63
N THR A 190 -12.71 21.10 -8.00
CA THR A 190 -13.98 21.81 -7.84
C THR A 190 -14.56 22.16 -9.21
N SER A 191 -15.85 21.91 -9.42
CA SER A 191 -16.59 22.35 -10.61
C SER A 191 -16.81 23.87 -10.54
N VAL A 192 -16.40 24.58 -11.57
CA VAL A 192 -16.62 26.03 -11.70
C VAL A 192 -18.12 26.35 -11.85
N GLU A 193 -18.87 25.46 -12.48
CA GLU A 193 -20.31 25.67 -12.74
C GLU A 193 -21.18 25.50 -11.49
N THR A 194 -20.85 24.51 -10.65
CA THR A 194 -21.68 24.16 -9.49
C THR A 194 -21.09 24.64 -8.15
N GLY A 195 -19.80 24.99 -8.13
CA GLY A 195 -19.06 25.30 -6.90
C GLY A 195 -18.81 24.10 -5.98
N LEU A 196 -19.22 22.88 -6.41
CA LEU A 196 -19.06 21.66 -5.63
C LEU A 196 -17.66 21.07 -5.82
N VAL A 197 -17.13 20.43 -4.76
CA VAL A 197 -15.97 19.55 -4.83
C VAL A 197 -16.43 18.25 -5.47
N THR A 198 -16.02 18.03 -6.72
CA THR A 198 -16.45 16.87 -7.52
C THR A 198 -15.60 15.64 -7.25
N ASP A 199 -14.29 15.85 -7.08
CA ASP A 199 -13.34 14.75 -6.93
C ASP A 199 -12.29 15.07 -5.87
N ILE A 200 -11.89 14.04 -5.13
CA ILE A 200 -10.80 14.09 -4.17
C ILE A 200 -9.85 12.93 -4.43
N ILE A 201 -8.56 13.22 -4.40
CA ILE A 201 -7.51 12.22 -4.49
C ILE A 201 -6.69 12.28 -3.20
N ILE A 202 -6.68 11.17 -2.45
CA ILE A 202 -5.95 11.03 -1.20
C ILE A 202 -4.71 10.17 -1.44
N GLY A 203 -3.55 10.81 -1.55
CA GLY A 203 -2.27 10.15 -1.70
C GLY A 203 -1.66 9.77 -0.35
N VAL A 204 -1.13 8.56 -0.25
CA VAL A 204 -0.38 8.06 0.91
C VAL A 204 0.92 7.42 0.44
N GLY A 205 2.06 7.94 0.92
CA GLY A 205 3.34 7.25 0.82
C GLY A 205 3.69 6.66 2.18
N PHE A 206 3.98 5.34 2.24
CA PHE A 206 4.23 4.63 3.48
C PHE A 206 5.54 3.83 3.43
N ASN A 207 6.45 4.10 4.37
CA ASN A 207 7.68 3.36 4.56
C ASN A 207 7.40 2.18 5.49
N PHE A 208 7.09 1.02 4.92
CA PHE A 208 6.70 -0.18 5.67
C PHE A 208 7.91 -0.91 6.27
N CYS A 209 8.93 -1.20 5.42
CA CYS A 209 10.19 -1.84 5.82
C CYS A 209 11.32 -1.39 4.86
N VAL A 210 11.50 -0.06 4.73
CA VAL A 210 12.56 0.54 3.91
C VAL A 210 13.86 0.56 4.72
N SER A 211 14.93 -0.02 4.19
CA SER A 211 16.24 -0.08 4.86
C SER A 211 17.17 1.06 4.46
N ASP A 212 17.16 1.44 3.19
CA ASP A 212 18.16 2.32 2.61
C ASP A 212 17.59 3.71 2.30
N PHE A 213 17.69 4.61 3.28
CA PHE A 213 17.37 6.03 3.07
C PHE A 213 18.61 6.80 2.62
N PRO A 214 18.46 7.77 1.67
CA PRO A 214 19.50 8.73 1.35
C PRO A 214 20.02 9.46 2.60
N LYS A 215 21.29 9.84 2.61
CA LYS A 215 21.95 10.44 3.80
C LYS A 215 21.17 11.64 4.37
N GLU A 216 20.61 12.46 3.51
CA GLU A 216 19.82 13.65 3.85
C GLU A 216 18.46 13.33 4.51
N LEU A 217 18.00 12.09 4.42
CA LEU A 217 16.75 11.60 5.00
C LEU A 217 16.93 10.69 6.21
N GLN A 218 18.13 10.18 6.47
CA GLN A 218 18.39 9.17 7.52
C GLN A 218 17.96 9.59 8.93
N ASP A 219 18.03 10.91 9.23
CA ASP A 219 17.62 11.44 10.53
C ASP A 219 16.15 11.90 10.56
N LYS A 220 15.47 11.95 9.41
CA LYS A 220 14.10 12.48 9.27
C LYS A 220 13.09 11.43 8.90
N ALA A 221 13.48 10.46 8.08
CA ALA A 221 12.61 9.37 7.63
C ALA A 221 12.95 8.07 8.36
N GLY A 222 11.94 7.25 8.55
CA GLY A 222 12.05 5.92 9.13
C GLY A 222 11.06 4.96 8.48
N SER A 223 11.04 3.75 8.98
CA SER A 223 10.10 2.70 8.58
C SER A 223 9.34 2.18 9.79
N LEU A 224 8.15 1.63 9.55
CA LEU A 224 7.37 0.97 10.60
C LEU A 224 8.11 -0.25 11.15
N PHE A 225 8.75 -1.02 10.26
CA PHE A 225 9.58 -2.18 10.61
C PHE A 225 11.01 -1.99 10.14
N THR A 226 11.96 -2.45 10.96
CA THR A 226 13.40 -2.49 10.66
C THR A 226 13.93 -3.92 10.46
N GLU A 227 13.10 -4.90 10.82
CA GLU A 227 13.33 -6.33 10.67
C GLU A 227 12.17 -6.96 9.88
N GLN A 228 12.15 -8.29 9.77
CA GLN A 228 11.07 -8.99 9.06
C GLN A 228 9.72 -8.66 9.68
N PRO A 229 8.80 -8.05 8.91
CA PRO A 229 7.49 -7.67 9.43
C PRO A 229 6.63 -8.89 9.82
N PRO A 230 5.85 -8.81 10.91
CA PRO A 230 4.89 -9.87 11.27
C PRO A 230 3.64 -9.89 10.39
N ILE A 231 3.43 -8.85 9.60
CA ILE A 231 2.33 -8.66 8.65
C ILE A 231 2.87 -8.34 7.26
N ASN A 232 2.07 -8.44 6.22
CA ASN A 232 2.44 -8.02 4.87
C ASN A 232 1.78 -6.68 4.48
N ARG A 233 2.28 -6.05 3.41
CA ARG A 233 1.77 -4.76 2.92
C ARG A 233 0.30 -4.83 2.49
N ASN A 234 -0.16 -5.95 1.90
CA ASN A 234 -1.55 -6.08 1.49
C ASN A 234 -2.50 -6.03 2.69
N GLU A 235 -2.12 -6.65 3.82
CA GLU A 235 -2.90 -6.63 5.05
C GLU A 235 -3.02 -5.21 5.60
N LEU A 236 -1.90 -4.49 5.67
CA LEU A 236 -1.91 -3.12 6.17
C LEU A 236 -2.71 -2.17 5.26
N ILE A 237 -2.53 -2.26 3.93
CA ILE A 237 -3.28 -1.45 2.97
C ILE A 237 -4.78 -1.71 3.09
N ALA A 238 -5.19 -2.97 3.12
CA ALA A 238 -6.59 -3.34 3.25
C ALA A 238 -7.19 -2.83 4.57
N GLU A 239 -6.47 -2.98 5.68
CA GLU A 239 -6.92 -2.53 7.00
C GLU A 239 -7.03 -1.00 7.09
N ILE A 240 -6.08 -0.24 6.48
CA ILE A 240 -6.15 1.22 6.41
C ILE A 240 -7.45 1.66 5.74
N TRP A 241 -7.78 1.10 4.57
CA TRP A 241 -8.98 1.52 3.86
C TRP A 241 -10.26 0.96 4.48
N ARG A 242 -10.22 -0.20 5.14
CA ARG A 242 -11.34 -0.67 5.96
C ARG A 242 -11.61 0.31 7.11
N CYS A 243 -10.61 0.68 7.90
CA CYS A 243 -10.74 1.65 8.97
C CYS A 243 -11.23 3.02 8.45
N PHE A 244 -10.72 3.47 7.30
CA PHE A 244 -11.14 4.73 6.68
C PHE A 244 -12.65 4.77 6.38
N TYR A 245 -13.22 3.71 5.82
CA TYR A 245 -14.66 3.65 5.50
C TYR A 245 -15.54 3.36 6.71
N GLU A 246 -14.98 2.80 7.77
CA GLU A 246 -15.69 2.58 9.03
C GLU A 246 -15.61 3.78 10.00
N SER A 247 -14.71 4.73 9.76
CA SER A 247 -14.53 5.91 10.63
C SER A 247 -15.73 6.84 10.57
N ASP A 248 -16.27 7.21 11.74
CA ASP A 248 -17.17 8.32 11.87
C ASP A 248 -16.37 9.64 11.87
N PRO A 249 -16.75 10.66 11.06
CA PRO A 249 -16.12 11.98 11.14
C PRO A 249 -16.09 12.60 12.54
N GLN A 250 -16.97 12.16 13.45
CA GLN A 250 -16.97 12.61 14.85
C GLN A 250 -15.83 12.01 15.68
N ASP A 251 -15.27 10.86 15.27
CA ASP A 251 -14.13 10.23 15.97
C ASP A 251 -12.83 11.04 15.86
N LEU A 252 -12.76 11.99 14.91
CA LEU A 252 -11.63 12.91 14.74
C LEU A 252 -11.43 13.89 15.92
N LEU A 253 -12.43 14.05 16.78
CA LEU A 253 -12.33 14.93 17.95
C LEU A 253 -11.43 14.36 19.06
N TYR A 254 -11.03 13.09 18.94
CA TYR A 254 -10.26 12.37 19.97
C TYR A 254 -8.85 11.94 19.48
N LEU A 255 -8.43 12.38 18.29
CA LEU A 255 -7.10 12.22 17.73
C LEU A 255 -6.24 13.47 17.93
#